data_02356fa0c1c35853d7b2a0eaf10d5a6f
#
_entry.id   02356fa0c1c35853d7b2a0eaf10d5a6f
#
_cell.length_a   1.000
_cell.length_b   1.000
_cell.length_c   1.000
_cell.angle_alpha   90.00
_cell.angle_beta   90.00
_cell.angle_gamma   90.00
#
_symmetry.space_group_name_H-M   'P 1'
#
loop_
_entity.id
_entity.type
_entity.pdbx_description
1 polymer ?
#
loop_
_entity_poly.entity_id
_entity_poly.type
_entity_poly.pdbx_seq_one_letter_code
_entity_poly.pdbx_strand_id
1 'polypeptide(L)'
;IDFEGSAVSGTDYIAEALRKVQSHFGDDFIITMAPETLYFQDTNPNGTAVTSAYYRLAYKIRDILTICYPQFYNTGGMNGYNGFNAQVGNADFLTSLATLLLENGLRADQVALGLPSTPKAASSGYVSTDVISTAVTSLVNGTSSGSFTAPKAYPTFRGVMTWSINWDATNDYAWAKS
;
A
#
# COMPACT_ATOMS: atom_id res chain seq x y z
N ILE A 1 7.68 8.49 -3.94
CA ILE A 1 6.61 9.09 -4.75
C ILE A 1 5.40 9.22 -3.85
N ASP A 2 4.88 10.45 -3.69
CA ASP A 2 3.75 10.76 -2.84
C ASP A 2 2.91 11.88 -3.51
N PHE A 3 2.31 11.55 -4.67
CA PHE A 3 1.43 12.45 -5.38
C PHE A 3 0.00 12.27 -4.90
N GLU A 4 -0.62 13.35 -4.45
CA GLU A 4 -1.97 13.34 -3.90
C GLU A 4 -2.90 14.28 -4.68
N GLY A 5 -4.21 14.01 -4.62
CA GLY A 5 -5.22 14.83 -5.26
C GLY A 5 -5.01 14.97 -6.78
N SER A 6 -5.00 16.20 -7.30
CA SER A 6 -4.90 16.49 -8.73
C SER A 6 -3.54 16.11 -9.35
N ALA A 7 -2.46 15.99 -8.55
CA ALA A 7 -1.14 15.60 -9.03
C ALA A 7 -1.08 14.16 -9.58
N VAL A 8 -2.06 13.32 -9.22
CA VAL A 8 -2.16 11.93 -9.70
C VAL A 8 -2.43 11.83 -11.21
N SER A 9 -2.94 12.88 -11.84
CA SER A 9 -3.31 12.86 -13.28
C SER A 9 -2.13 12.71 -14.25
N GLY A 10 -0.90 13.01 -13.80
CA GLY A 10 0.31 12.96 -14.63
C GLY A 10 1.07 11.64 -14.61
N THR A 11 0.50 10.56 -14.10
CA THR A 11 1.22 9.29 -13.82
C THR A 11 1.88 8.65 -15.04
N ASP A 12 1.38 8.85 -16.25
CA ASP A 12 1.99 8.29 -17.47
C ASP A 12 3.34 8.93 -17.79
N TYR A 13 3.45 10.25 -17.63
CA TYR A 13 4.71 10.99 -17.81
C TYR A 13 5.70 10.70 -16.67
N ILE A 14 5.20 10.46 -15.46
CA ILE A 14 6.00 10.13 -14.29
C ILE A 14 6.73 8.80 -14.49
N ALA A 15 6.10 7.79 -15.07
CA ALA A 15 6.74 6.50 -15.34
C ALA A 15 7.99 6.64 -16.21
N GLU A 16 7.93 7.45 -17.27
CA GLU A 16 9.08 7.73 -18.14
C GLU A 16 10.20 8.49 -17.40
N ALA A 17 9.82 9.51 -16.62
CA ALA A 17 10.77 10.29 -15.83
C ALA A 17 11.50 9.40 -14.79
N LEU A 18 10.80 8.51 -14.10
CA LEU A 18 11.38 7.60 -13.12
C LEU A 18 12.37 6.62 -13.78
N ARG A 19 12.07 6.12 -14.97
CA ARG A 19 13.01 5.26 -15.72
C ARG A 19 14.28 6.01 -16.09
N LYS A 20 14.18 7.28 -16.49
CA LYS A 20 15.35 8.11 -16.78
C LYS A 20 16.19 8.36 -15.52
N VAL A 21 15.55 8.63 -14.38
CA VAL A 21 16.23 8.81 -13.10
C VAL A 21 16.94 7.52 -12.68
N GLN A 22 16.23 6.39 -12.68
CA GLN A 22 16.81 5.08 -12.33
C GLN A 22 17.99 4.72 -13.25
N SER A 23 17.84 4.92 -14.56
CA SER A 23 18.93 4.69 -15.53
C SER A 23 20.18 5.55 -15.28
N HIS A 24 19.98 6.77 -14.74
CA HIS A 24 21.09 7.68 -14.38
C HIS A 24 21.81 7.25 -13.10
N PHE A 25 21.09 6.78 -12.08
CA PHE A 25 21.64 6.40 -10.77
C PHE A 25 22.01 4.92 -10.66
N GLY A 26 21.57 4.07 -11.60
CA GLY A 26 21.86 2.64 -11.64
C GLY A 26 20.84 1.77 -10.89
N ASP A 27 21.10 0.47 -10.87
CA ASP A 27 20.15 -0.55 -10.39
C ASP A 27 19.92 -0.52 -8.87
N ASP A 28 20.86 0.05 -8.11
CA ASP A 28 20.73 0.21 -6.65
C ASP A 28 19.83 1.41 -6.24
N PHE A 29 19.32 2.18 -7.22
CA PHE A 29 18.46 3.31 -6.93
C PHE A 29 17.09 2.88 -6.40
N ILE A 30 16.76 3.31 -5.18
CA ILE A 30 15.53 2.93 -4.49
C ILE A 30 14.36 3.82 -4.93
N ILE A 31 13.33 3.21 -5.50
CA ILE A 31 12.07 3.88 -5.85
C ILE A 31 10.96 3.35 -4.95
N THR A 32 10.35 4.22 -4.17
CA THR A 32 9.20 3.88 -3.32
C THR A 32 7.99 4.74 -3.64
N MET A 33 6.79 4.26 -3.33
CA MET A 33 5.56 5.02 -3.49
C MET A 33 4.57 4.78 -2.35
N ALA A 34 3.85 5.85 -1.97
CA ALA A 34 2.82 5.87 -0.92
C ALA A 34 1.45 6.29 -1.49
N PRO A 35 0.84 5.52 -2.39
CA PRO A 35 -0.43 5.90 -3.01
C PRO A 35 -1.57 5.94 -2.00
N GLU A 36 -2.47 6.93 -2.12
CA GLU A 36 -3.78 6.84 -1.49
C GLU A 36 -4.54 5.62 -2.02
N THR A 37 -5.21 4.86 -1.15
CA THR A 37 -5.90 3.60 -1.51
C THR A 37 -6.93 3.77 -2.62
N LEU A 38 -7.56 4.93 -2.74
CA LEU A 38 -8.53 5.24 -3.79
C LEU A 38 -7.94 5.07 -5.20
N TYR A 39 -6.67 5.41 -5.41
CA TYR A 39 -6.06 5.44 -6.75
C TYR A 39 -5.49 4.11 -7.23
N PHE A 40 -5.70 3.03 -6.49
CA PHE A 40 -5.45 1.66 -6.96
C PHE A 40 -6.68 0.72 -6.80
N GLN A 41 -7.89 1.30 -6.67
CA GLN A 41 -9.15 0.54 -6.61
C GLN A 41 -9.47 -0.17 -7.93
N ASP A 42 -9.14 0.44 -9.06
CA ASP A 42 -9.23 -0.18 -10.37
C ASP A 42 -7.85 -0.67 -10.81
N THR A 43 -7.67 -1.98 -10.84
CA THR A 43 -6.42 -2.64 -11.20
C THR A 43 -6.32 -2.93 -12.71
N ASN A 44 -6.94 -2.11 -13.55
CA ASN A 44 -6.77 -2.17 -15.00
C ASN A 44 -5.55 -1.35 -15.44
N PRO A 45 -4.45 -1.98 -15.91
CA PRO A 45 -3.23 -1.26 -16.31
C PRO A 45 -3.41 -0.36 -17.54
N ASN A 46 -4.48 -0.56 -18.30
CA ASN A 46 -4.86 0.24 -19.47
C ASN A 46 -6.09 1.14 -19.20
N GLY A 47 -6.59 1.13 -17.96
CA GLY A 47 -7.73 1.95 -17.56
C GLY A 47 -7.41 3.44 -17.61
N THR A 48 -8.43 4.28 -17.83
CA THR A 48 -8.30 5.75 -17.83
C THR A 48 -8.90 6.39 -16.60
N ALA A 49 -9.55 5.60 -15.75
CA ALA A 49 -10.16 6.08 -14.52
C ALA A 49 -9.09 6.63 -13.54
N VAL A 50 -9.42 7.70 -12.82
CA VAL A 50 -8.55 8.25 -11.78
C VAL A 50 -8.28 7.23 -10.67
N THR A 51 -9.24 6.36 -10.38
CA THR A 51 -9.15 5.28 -9.38
C THR A 51 -8.12 4.19 -9.72
N SER A 52 -7.58 4.18 -10.94
CA SER A 52 -6.48 3.30 -11.37
C SER A 52 -5.15 4.03 -11.55
N ALA A 53 -5.07 5.32 -11.28
CA ALA A 53 -3.93 6.14 -11.66
C ALA A 53 -2.60 5.66 -11.04
N TYR A 54 -2.58 5.38 -9.74
CA TYR A 54 -1.38 4.85 -9.09
C TYR A 54 -1.12 3.39 -9.42
N TYR A 55 -2.19 2.60 -9.61
CA TYR A 55 -2.01 1.23 -10.07
C TYR A 55 -1.31 1.19 -11.44
N ARG A 56 -1.74 2.03 -12.40
CA ARG A 56 -1.08 2.14 -13.72
C ARG A 56 0.39 2.52 -13.59
N LEU A 57 0.70 3.51 -12.75
CA LEU A 57 2.09 3.91 -12.50
C LEU A 57 2.90 2.75 -11.94
N ALA A 58 2.44 2.14 -10.84
CA ALA A 58 3.11 1.00 -10.22
C ALA A 58 3.32 -0.16 -11.21
N TYR A 59 2.30 -0.49 -11.99
CA TYR A 59 2.37 -1.54 -13.00
C TYR A 59 3.39 -1.23 -14.12
N LYS A 60 3.45 0.02 -14.58
CA LYS A 60 4.40 0.46 -15.62
C LYS A 60 5.86 0.41 -15.16
N ILE A 61 6.12 0.61 -13.87
CA ILE A 61 7.49 0.64 -13.31
C ILE A 61 7.80 -0.54 -12.39
N ARG A 62 6.97 -1.61 -12.39
CA ARG A 62 7.08 -2.74 -11.45
C ARG A 62 8.43 -3.48 -11.49
N ASP A 63 9.14 -3.36 -12.59
CA ASP A 63 10.49 -3.90 -12.78
C ASP A 63 11.56 -3.10 -12.03
N ILE A 64 11.36 -1.80 -11.85
CA ILE A 64 12.28 -0.88 -11.14
C ILE A 64 11.73 -0.37 -9.81
N LEU A 65 10.49 -0.65 -9.48
CA LEU A 65 9.85 -0.26 -8.21
C LEU A 65 10.40 -1.11 -7.08
N THR A 66 10.89 -0.46 -6.03
CA THR A 66 11.40 -1.16 -4.85
C THR A 66 10.26 -1.50 -3.89
N ILE A 67 9.43 -0.52 -3.49
CA ILE A 67 8.34 -0.72 -2.53
C ILE A 67 7.14 0.18 -2.88
N CYS A 68 5.93 -0.41 -2.83
CA CYS A 68 4.66 0.28 -2.77
C CYS A 68 4.03 0.05 -1.40
N TYR A 69 3.80 1.12 -0.64
CA TYR A 69 3.14 1.08 0.67
C TYR A 69 1.92 2.01 0.67
N PRO A 70 0.78 1.53 0.15
CA PRO A 70 -0.43 2.34 0.10
C PRO A 70 -0.81 2.90 1.46
N GLN A 71 -1.40 4.10 1.45
CA GLN A 71 -1.89 4.78 2.65
C GLN A 71 -3.23 4.17 3.06
N PHE A 72 -3.23 3.22 4.01
CA PHE A 72 -4.44 2.59 4.54
C PHE A 72 -5.13 3.45 5.62
N TYR A 73 -5.05 4.78 5.45
CA TYR A 73 -5.57 5.78 6.38
C TYR A 73 -6.13 6.99 5.63
N ASN A 74 -6.75 7.93 6.34
CA ASN A 74 -7.44 9.11 5.77
C ASN A 74 -8.46 8.75 4.69
N THR A 75 -9.12 7.62 4.84
CA THR A 75 -10.05 7.05 3.86
C THR A 75 -11.26 6.42 4.56
N GLY A 76 -12.30 6.10 3.79
CA GLY A 76 -13.44 5.29 4.21
C GLY A 76 -13.32 3.82 3.82
N GLY A 77 -14.38 3.06 4.06
CA GLY A 77 -14.50 1.69 3.55
C GLY A 77 -14.56 1.66 2.02
N MET A 78 -14.06 0.59 1.41
CA MET A 78 -14.05 0.40 -0.04
C MET A 78 -14.00 -1.08 -0.43
N ASN A 79 -14.13 -1.36 -1.72
CA ASN A 79 -14.04 -2.73 -2.20
C ASN A 79 -12.58 -3.20 -2.25
N GLY A 80 -12.30 -4.29 -1.57
CA GLY A 80 -11.05 -5.04 -1.66
C GLY A 80 -11.07 -6.07 -2.79
N TYR A 81 -10.13 -7.01 -2.73
CA TYR A 81 -10.00 -8.08 -3.70
C TYR A 81 -11.30 -8.87 -3.87
N ASN A 82 -11.66 -9.16 -5.13
CA ASN A 82 -12.92 -9.84 -5.52
C ASN A 82 -14.19 -9.17 -4.99
N GLY A 83 -14.18 -7.84 -4.82
CA GLY A 83 -15.35 -7.10 -4.38
C GLY A 83 -15.67 -7.25 -2.88
N PHE A 84 -14.73 -7.75 -2.08
CA PHE A 84 -14.88 -7.82 -0.64
C PHE A 84 -15.16 -6.42 -0.06
N ASN A 85 -16.28 -6.25 0.65
CA ASN A 85 -16.64 -4.96 1.26
C ASN A 85 -15.79 -4.73 2.52
N ALA A 86 -14.69 -4.01 2.35
CA ALA A 86 -13.70 -3.77 3.39
C ALA A 86 -14.00 -2.48 4.16
N GLN A 87 -14.06 -2.56 5.48
CA GLN A 87 -14.26 -1.42 6.36
C GLN A 87 -12.93 -0.99 6.97
N VAL A 88 -12.62 0.31 6.92
CA VAL A 88 -11.38 0.88 7.45
C VAL A 88 -11.22 0.59 8.95
N GLY A 89 -9.99 0.35 9.41
CA GLY A 89 -9.69 0.18 10.83
C GLY A 89 -9.68 -1.28 11.32
N ASN A 90 -9.61 -2.25 10.43
CA ASN A 90 -9.46 -3.67 10.80
C ASN A 90 -8.50 -4.43 9.87
N ALA A 91 -8.15 -5.66 10.23
CA ALA A 91 -7.22 -6.48 9.48
C ALA A 91 -7.74 -6.86 8.08
N ASP A 92 -9.05 -7.08 7.91
CA ASP A 92 -9.66 -7.41 6.63
C ASP A 92 -9.50 -6.28 5.60
N PHE A 93 -9.57 -5.02 6.06
CA PHE A 93 -9.31 -3.85 5.20
C PHE A 93 -7.88 -3.88 4.66
N LEU A 94 -6.91 -4.09 5.55
CA LEU A 94 -5.49 -4.12 5.20
C LEU A 94 -5.19 -5.27 4.23
N THR A 95 -5.66 -6.47 4.55
CA THR A 95 -5.37 -7.68 3.77
C THR A 95 -6.06 -7.69 2.43
N SER A 96 -7.36 -7.34 2.36
CA SER A 96 -8.11 -7.39 1.11
C SER A 96 -7.64 -6.35 0.09
N LEU A 97 -7.26 -5.15 0.55
CA LEU A 97 -6.73 -4.11 -0.34
C LEU A 97 -5.28 -4.38 -0.75
N ALA A 98 -4.41 -4.89 0.15
CA ALA A 98 -3.08 -5.31 -0.24
C ALA A 98 -3.13 -6.43 -1.30
N THR A 99 -4.09 -7.34 -1.17
CA THR A 99 -4.31 -8.43 -2.15
C THR A 99 -4.66 -7.91 -3.55
N LEU A 100 -5.31 -6.74 -3.68
CA LEU A 100 -5.52 -6.12 -5.00
C LEU A 100 -4.19 -5.92 -5.75
N LEU A 101 -3.17 -5.40 -5.10
CA LEU A 101 -1.86 -5.18 -5.73
C LEU A 101 -1.12 -6.50 -5.97
N LEU A 102 -1.16 -7.40 -4.98
CA LEU A 102 -0.47 -8.69 -5.00
C LEU A 102 -0.97 -9.61 -6.13
N GLU A 103 -2.28 -9.60 -6.41
CA GLU A 103 -2.86 -10.44 -7.44
C GLU A 103 -2.89 -9.77 -8.83
N ASN A 104 -2.58 -8.47 -8.89
CA ASN A 104 -2.60 -7.70 -10.14
C ASN A 104 -1.22 -7.20 -10.59
N GLY A 105 -0.14 -7.90 -10.22
CA GLY A 105 1.16 -7.77 -10.89
C GLY A 105 2.30 -7.17 -10.10
N LEU A 106 2.10 -6.76 -8.83
CA LEU A 106 3.23 -6.47 -7.95
C LEU A 106 3.68 -7.73 -7.24
N ARG A 107 5.00 -7.88 -7.09
CA ARG A 107 5.58 -8.96 -6.28
C ARG A 107 5.33 -8.70 -4.80
N ALA A 108 5.25 -9.76 -4.01
CA ALA A 108 5.00 -9.63 -2.57
C ALA A 108 6.10 -8.84 -1.84
N ASP A 109 7.36 -8.96 -2.27
CA ASP A 109 8.49 -8.18 -1.74
C ASP A 109 8.45 -6.68 -2.09
N GLN A 110 7.52 -6.27 -2.94
CA GLN A 110 7.29 -4.87 -3.31
C GLN A 110 6.11 -4.23 -2.57
N VAL A 111 5.28 -4.99 -1.85
CA VAL A 111 4.06 -4.48 -1.21
C VAL A 111 4.21 -4.46 0.29
N ALA A 112 3.92 -3.31 0.92
CA ALA A 112 3.87 -3.12 2.36
C ALA A 112 2.60 -2.36 2.77
N LEU A 113 2.24 -2.39 4.06
CA LEU A 113 1.10 -1.63 4.60
C LEU A 113 1.58 -0.27 5.10
N GLY A 114 1.05 0.83 4.55
CA GLY A 114 1.28 2.19 5.05
C GLY A 114 0.24 2.56 6.11
N LEU A 115 0.67 2.82 7.34
CA LEU A 115 -0.21 2.95 8.51
C LEU A 115 0.17 4.16 9.38
N PRO A 116 -0.80 4.81 10.07
CA PRO A 116 -0.48 5.85 11.03
C PRO A 116 0.09 5.25 12.32
N SER A 117 1.14 5.88 12.87
CA SER A 117 1.79 5.42 14.10
C SER A 117 0.97 5.69 15.37
N THR A 118 0.07 6.66 15.32
CA THR A 118 -0.80 7.04 16.46
C THR A 118 -2.19 7.43 15.94
N PRO A 119 -3.23 7.42 16.81
CA PRO A 119 -4.57 7.91 16.44
C PRO A 119 -4.58 9.39 16.02
N LYS A 120 -3.57 10.17 16.39
CA LYS A 120 -3.45 11.59 16.06
C LYS A 120 -2.78 11.84 14.69
N ALA A 121 -2.14 10.82 14.12
CA ALA A 121 -1.39 10.95 12.87
C ALA A 121 -2.29 10.98 11.63
N ALA A 122 -3.53 10.54 11.74
CA ALA A 122 -4.49 10.49 10.63
C ALA A 122 -5.93 10.62 11.16
N SER A 123 -6.85 11.02 10.29
CA SER A 123 -8.28 11.15 10.62
C SER A 123 -8.99 9.81 10.73
N SER A 124 -8.46 8.77 10.08
CA SER A 124 -8.99 7.39 10.10
C SER A 124 -7.87 6.39 9.80
N GLY A 125 -8.12 5.10 10.01
CA GLY A 125 -7.20 4.02 9.63
C GLY A 125 -6.15 3.64 10.67
N TYR A 126 -6.10 4.32 11.83
CA TYR A 126 -5.26 3.82 12.91
C TYR A 126 -5.76 2.45 13.39
N VAL A 127 -4.84 1.53 13.56
CA VAL A 127 -5.08 0.20 14.11
C VAL A 127 -4.00 -0.15 15.14
N SER A 128 -4.32 -1.03 16.08
CA SER A 128 -3.34 -1.53 17.06
C SER A 128 -2.30 -2.44 16.39
N THR A 129 -1.17 -2.63 17.04
CA THR A 129 -0.11 -3.53 16.57
C THR A 129 -0.57 -4.99 16.46
N ASP A 130 -1.53 -5.42 17.28
CA ASP A 130 -2.15 -6.76 17.16
C ASP A 130 -2.92 -6.92 15.84
N VAL A 131 -3.65 -5.88 15.42
CA VAL A 131 -4.35 -5.86 14.12
C VAL A 131 -3.34 -5.88 12.97
N ILE A 132 -2.24 -5.13 13.07
CA ILE A 132 -1.15 -5.14 12.10
C ILE A 132 -0.53 -6.53 12.01
N SER A 133 -0.19 -7.13 13.14
CA SER A 133 0.37 -8.48 13.21
C SER A 133 -0.56 -9.53 12.59
N THR A 134 -1.87 -9.43 12.87
CA THR A 134 -2.89 -10.29 12.27
C THR A 134 -2.90 -10.15 10.75
N ALA A 135 -2.91 -8.91 10.23
CA ALA A 135 -2.93 -8.66 8.79
C ALA A 135 -1.68 -9.20 8.08
N VAL A 136 -0.48 -8.89 8.63
CA VAL A 136 0.79 -9.36 8.05
C VAL A 136 0.89 -10.88 8.11
N THR A 137 0.56 -11.49 9.25
CA THR A 137 0.58 -12.97 9.41
C THR A 137 -0.38 -13.64 8.44
N SER A 138 -1.59 -13.08 8.26
CA SER A 138 -2.59 -13.60 7.33
C SER A 138 -2.10 -13.57 5.88
N LEU A 139 -1.47 -12.45 5.45
CA LEU A 139 -0.89 -12.33 4.11
C LEU A 139 0.27 -13.30 3.92
N VAL A 140 1.21 -13.36 4.87
CA VAL A 140 2.39 -14.22 4.77
C VAL A 140 2.03 -15.70 4.70
N ASN A 141 1.03 -16.13 5.47
CA ASN A 141 0.65 -17.55 5.60
C ASN A 141 -0.55 -17.95 4.72
N GLY A 142 -1.25 -17.00 4.08
CA GLY A 142 -2.47 -17.29 3.32
C GLY A 142 -3.63 -17.72 4.21
N THR A 143 -3.72 -17.17 5.43
CA THR A 143 -4.76 -17.48 6.40
C THR A 143 -5.80 -16.36 6.50
N SER A 144 -6.91 -16.60 7.20
CA SER A 144 -7.95 -15.59 7.42
C SER A 144 -7.44 -14.44 8.30
N SER A 145 -7.79 -13.22 7.97
CA SER A 145 -7.57 -12.02 8.80
C SER A 145 -8.80 -11.65 9.67
N GLY A 146 -9.90 -12.35 9.45
CA GLY A 146 -11.20 -12.16 10.05
C GLY A 146 -12.24 -12.79 9.15
N SER A 147 -12.95 -11.99 8.36
CA SER A 147 -13.90 -12.45 7.33
C SER A 147 -13.24 -12.60 5.94
N PHE A 148 -12.08 -12.01 5.74
CA PHE A 148 -11.32 -12.12 4.49
C PHE A 148 -10.20 -13.16 4.61
N THR A 149 -9.99 -13.91 3.52
CA THR A 149 -8.84 -14.80 3.36
C THR A 149 -8.18 -14.52 2.02
N ALA A 150 -6.88 -14.26 2.00
CA ALA A 150 -6.13 -14.09 0.78
C ALA A 150 -6.12 -15.40 -0.06
N PRO A 151 -6.09 -15.32 -1.39
CA PRO A 151 -6.20 -16.52 -2.26
C PRO A 151 -5.01 -17.47 -2.13
N LYS A 152 -3.90 -17.00 -1.59
CA LYS A 152 -2.66 -17.79 -1.34
C LYS A 152 -1.79 -17.11 -0.29
N ALA A 153 -0.73 -17.78 0.12
CA ALA A 153 0.33 -17.23 0.95
C ALA A 153 1.26 -16.32 0.15
N TYR A 154 1.74 -15.24 0.79
CA TYR A 154 2.75 -14.30 0.25
C TYR A 154 3.96 -14.24 1.20
N PRO A 155 4.80 -15.28 1.24
CA PRO A 155 5.85 -15.42 2.25
C PRO A 155 6.94 -14.34 2.19
N THR A 156 7.03 -13.64 1.08
CA THR A 156 7.97 -12.51 0.89
C THR A 156 7.30 -11.15 1.03
N PHE A 157 6.07 -11.08 1.57
CA PHE A 157 5.39 -9.81 1.82
C PHE A 157 6.30 -8.85 2.57
N ARG A 158 6.39 -7.59 2.07
CA ARG A 158 7.46 -6.66 2.48
C ARG A 158 7.35 -6.21 3.93
N GLY A 159 6.17 -6.12 4.48
CA GLY A 159 5.94 -5.67 5.86
C GLY A 159 5.14 -4.39 5.97
N VAL A 160 5.60 -3.45 6.79
CA VAL A 160 4.84 -2.25 7.16
C VAL A 160 5.69 -0.98 7.05
N MET A 161 5.03 0.16 6.81
CA MET A 161 5.56 1.51 6.86
C MET A 161 4.67 2.36 7.77
N THR A 162 5.21 3.35 8.42
CA THR A 162 4.39 4.24 9.25
C THR A 162 4.47 5.72 8.87
N TRP A 163 3.36 6.38 8.94
CA TRP A 163 3.19 7.83 8.96
C TRP A 163 2.94 8.26 10.41
N SER A 164 3.88 8.88 11.09
CA SER A 164 5.29 9.05 10.72
C SER A 164 6.15 8.93 11.97
N ILE A 165 7.46 8.91 11.83
CA ILE A 165 8.40 8.88 12.95
C ILE A 165 8.17 10.06 13.92
N ASN A 166 7.79 11.22 13.41
CA ASN A 166 7.49 12.40 14.22
C ASN A 166 6.26 12.18 15.11
N TRP A 167 5.20 11.58 14.55
CA TRP A 167 4.02 11.22 15.33
C TRP A 167 4.31 10.10 16.32
N ASP A 168 5.11 9.10 15.93
CA ASP A 168 5.52 8.03 16.83
C ASP A 168 6.35 8.57 18.00
N ALA A 169 7.22 9.55 17.75
CA ALA A 169 7.97 10.25 18.80
C ALA A 169 7.06 10.90 19.85
N THR A 170 5.88 11.40 19.49
CA THR A 170 4.90 11.95 20.45
C THR A 170 4.25 10.88 21.34
N ASN A 171 4.47 9.62 21.04
CA ASN A 171 3.98 8.45 21.78
C ASN A 171 5.14 7.55 22.25
N ASP A 172 6.27 8.14 22.59
CA ASP A 172 7.48 7.45 23.07
C ASP A 172 7.97 6.32 22.17
N TYR A 173 7.77 6.46 20.86
CA TYR A 173 8.10 5.44 19.84
C TYR A 173 7.43 4.08 20.08
N ALA A 174 6.21 4.09 20.58
CA ALA A 174 5.49 2.87 20.90
C ALA A 174 5.25 1.99 19.68
N TRP A 175 5.01 2.61 18.51
CA TRP A 175 4.83 1.86 17.26
C TRP A 175 6.13 1.19 16.78
N ALA A 176 7.25 1.91 16.83
CA ALA A 176 8.55 1.38 16.41
C ALA A 176 9.11 0.32 17.37
N LYS A 177 8.66 0.31 18.63
CA LYS A 177 9.08 -0.65 19.66
C LYS A 177 8.21 -1.91 19.71
N SER A 178 7.06 -1.91 19.04
CA SER A 178 6.13 -3.04 19.03
C SER A 178 6.46 -4.03 17.92
#